data_ab1ba7a9a52b10337861561779efe124
#
_entry.id   ab1ba7a9a52b10337861561779efe124
#
_cell.length_a   1.000
_cell.length_b   1.000
_cell.length_c   1.000
_cell.angle_alpha   90.00
_cell.angle_beta   90.00
_cell.angle_gamma   90.00
#
_symmetry.space_group_name_H-M   'P 1'
#
loop_
_entity.id
_entity.type
_entity.pdbx_description
1 polymer ?
#
loop_
_entity_poly.entity_id
_entity_poly.type
_entity_poly.pdbx_seq_one_letter_code
_entity_poly.pdbx_strand_id
1 'polypeptide(L)'
;MVNANADALGIIFPNSYDEQVPDLVNERLMASIPFASRYRMVDFILSSMVNCGIGNVSIIVRKNYHSLMDHLGSGREWDLARKKGGLNIVPPYSEKKIQVYSGRVEALANVLDFLKWQKEKYVVMADTNIACNFDFKEMLNQHIESGADVTAAYTKQPIPEGVRSSYEKTNYLHYTFSMAGQKISKIFVKLRGTRSQKCIDEYLRDGA
;
A
#
# COMPACT_ATOMS: atom_id res chain seq x y z
N MET A 1 11.79 -2.96 -25.43
CA MET A 1 10.39 -3.42 -25.59
C MET A 1 9.52 -2.37 -24.93
N VAL A 2 8.63 -1.74 -25.66
CA VAL A 2 7.66 -0.78 -25.09
C VAL A 2 6.70 -1.62 -24.25
N ASN A 3 6.76 -1.50 -22.93
CA ASN A 3 5.76 -2.12 -22.07
C ASN A 3 4.41 -1.52 -22.45
N ALA A 4 3.49 -2.37 -22.90
CA ALA A 4 2.11 -1.94 -23.09
C ALA A 4 1.62 -1.35 -21.76
N ASN A 5 1.09 -0.13 -21.78
CA ASN A 5 0.52 0.48 -20.58
C ASN A 5 -0.53 -0.46 -19.99
N ALA A 6 -0.31 -0.85 -18.74
CA ALA A 6 -1.33 -1.56 -18.00
C ALA A 6 -2.54 -0.63 -17.82
N ASP A 7 -3.76 -1.14 -18.05
CA ASP A 7 -5.02 -0.40 -17.84
C ASP A 7 -5.32 -0.33 -16.32
N ALA A 8 -4.34 0.14 -15.56
CA ALA A 8 -4.37 0.18 -14.11
C ALA A 8 -3.78 1.49 -13.57
N LEU A 9 -4.50 2.07 -12.60
CA LEU A 9 -4.04 3.18 -11.77
C LEU A 9 -3.31 2.62 -10.55
N GLY A 10 -2.08 3.07 -10.31
CA GLY A 10 -1.36 2.80 -9.07
C GLY A 10 -1.77 3.78 -7.96
N ILE A 11 -2.08 3.27 -6.78
CA ILE A 11 -2.31 4.10 -5.59
C ILE A 11 -1.35 3.65 -4.49
N ILE A 12 -0.54 4.58 -3.99
CA ILE A 12 0.43 4.32 -2.93
C ILE A 12 0.02 5.08 -1.66
N PHE A 13 0.02 4.36 -0.53
CA PHE A 13 -0.23 4.90 0.80
C PHE A 13 1.09 4.98 1.58
N PRO A 14 1.74 6.15 1.61
CA PRO A 14 3.09 6.27 2.14
C PRO A 14 3.18 6.36 3.67
N ASN A 15 2.04 6.60 4.34
CA ASN A 15 1.95 6.85 5.79
C ASN A 15 1.35 5.68 6.59
N SER A 16 1.03 4.55 5.96
CA SER A 16 0.20 3.51 6.60
C SER A 16 0.84 2.87 7.83
N TYR A 17 2.15 2.91 7.92
CA TYR A 17 2.93 2.25 8.97
C TYR A 17 3.85 3.20 9.76
N ASP A 18 3.64 4.51 9.66
CA ASP A 18 4.44 5.51 10.39
C ASP A 18 4.46 5.25 11.91
N GLU A 19 3.33 4.84 12.47
CA GLU A 19 3.20 4.59 13.92
C GLU A 19 4.03 3.40 14.42
N GLN A 20 4.54 2.56 13.53
CA GLN A 20 5.32 1.37 13.90
C GLN A 20 6.80 1.68 14.11
N VAL A 21 7.29 2.78 13.56
CA VAL A 21 8.70 3.19 13.61
C VAL A 21 8.82 4.67 13.98
N PRO A 22 8.26 5.10 15.12
CA PRO A 22 8.15 6.52 15.48
C PRO A 22 9.50 7.24 15.44
N ASP A 23 10.57 6.59 15.88
CA ASP A 23 11.92 7.19 15.91
C ASP A 23 12.48 7.53 14.52
N LEU A 24 12.00 6.85 13.47
CA LEU A 24 12.44 7.05 12.10
C LEU A 24 11.56 8.03 11.32
N VAL A 25 10.35 8.32 11.81
CA VAL A 25 9.33 9.09 11.08
C VAL A 25 8.95 10.41 11.76
N ASN A 26 9.74 10.88 12.72
CA ASN A 26 9.49 12.18 13.38
C ASN A 26 9.42 13.34 12.37
N GLU A 27 10.39 13.39 11.45
CA GLU A 27 10.54 14.46 10.45
C GLU A 27 10.13 14.04 9.04
N ARG A 28 9.80 12.77 8.87
CA ARG A 28 9.50 12.17 7.55
C ARG A 28 8.49 11.04 7.68
N LEU A 29 7.91 10.62 6.57
CA LEU A 29 7.03 9.46 6.53
C LEU A 29 7.78 8.16 6.15
N MET A 30 7.16 7.01 6.36
CA MET A 30 7.71 5.67 6.07
C MET A 30 8.30 5.58 4.65
N ALA A 31 7.60 6.08 3.65
CA ALA A 31 8.04 6.06 2.27
C ALA A 31 9.38 6.80 2.03
N SER A 32 9.72 7.77 2.88
CA SER A 32 10.94 8.58 2.76
C SER A 32 12.11 8.02 3.57
N ILE A 33 11.95 6.90 4.27
CA ILE A 33 13.05 6.28 5.03
C ILE A 33 14.14 5.84 4.05
N PRO A 34 15.41 6.27 4.25
CA PRO A 34 16.52 5.82 3.44
C PRO A 34 16.74 4.31 3.57
N PHE A 35 17.01 3.66 2.45
CA PHE A 35 17.32 2.25 2.38
C PHE A 35 18.47 2.00 1.41
N ALA A 36 19.41 1.13 1.78
CA ALA A 36 20.55 0.75 0.95
C ALA A 36 21.30 1.99 0.36
N SER A 37 21.63 2.95 1.21
CA SER A 37 22.41 4.17 0.93
C SER A 37 21.63 5.26 0.18
N ARG A 38 21.19 5.06 -1.04
CA ARG A 38 20.63 6.12 -1.92
C ARG A 38 19.13 5.98 -2.20
N TYR A 39 18.58 4.83 -1.94
CA TYR A 39 17.16 4.57 -2.17
C TYR A 39 16.31 5.01 -0.98
N ARG A 40 15.01 5.16 -1.22
CA ARG A 40 13.99 5.29 -0.19
C ARG A 40 12.96 4.19 -0.33
N MET A 41 12.21 3.90 0.71
CA MET A 41 11.23 2.81 0.70
C MET A 41 10.23 2.90 -0.45
N VAL A 42 9.83 4.12 -0.85
CA VAL A 42 8.91 4.33 -1.98
C VAL A 42 9.47 3.85 -3.32
N ASP A 43 10.80 3.89 -3.51
CA ASP A 43 11.44 3.58 -4.79
C ASP A 43 11.16 2.15 -5.24
N PHE A 44 11.09 1.21 -4.29
CA PHE A 44 10.85 -0.21 -4.58
C PHE A 44 9.46 -0.44 -5.15
N ILE A 45 8.44 0.11 -4.50
CA ILE A 45 7.06 -0.10 -4.95
C ILE A 45 6.77 0.70 -6.23
N LEU A 46 7.28 1.92 -6.33
CA LEU A 46 7.11 2.76 -7.50
C LEU A 46 7.80 2.15 -8.73
N SER A 47 9.04 1.68 -8.56
CA SER A 47 9.76 0.98 -9.63
C SER A 47 9.06 -0.33 -10.04
N SER A 48 8.53 -1.10 -9.09
CA SER A 48 7.77 -2.32 -9.39
C SER A 48 6.52 -2.00 -10.21
N MET A 49 5.77 -0.95 -9.86
CA MET A 49 4.60 -0.50 -10.64
C MET A 49 4.98 -0.09 -12.06
N VAL A 50 5.99 0.76 -12.20
CA VAL A 50 6.42 1.27 -13.52
C VAL A 50 6.99 0.15 -14.39
N ASN A 51 7.78 -0.77 -13.85
CA ASN A 51 8.30 -1.92 -14.56
C ASN A 51 7.20 -2.84 -15.09
N CYS A 52 6.05 -2.87 -14.42
CA CYS A 52 4.86 -3.61 -14.85
C CYS A 52 3.96 -2.82 -15.81
N GLY A 53 4.37 -1.63 -16.25
CA GLY A 53 3.65 -0.80 -17.21
C GLY A 53 2.57 0.09 -16.60
N ILE A 54 2.50 0.23 -15.26
CA ILE A 54 1.60 1.16 -14.60
C ILE A 54 2.20 2.56 -14.71
N GLY A 55 1.69 3.35 -15.65
CA GLY A 55 2.22 4.69 -16.00
C GLY A 55 1.42 5.85 -15.42
N ASN A 56 0.42 5.59 -14.58
CA ASN A 56 -0.33 6.58 -13.83
C ASN A 56 -0.33 6.16 -12.36
N VAL A 57 0.36 6.91 -11.51
CA VAL A 57 0.54 6.56 -10.09
C VAL A 57 0.19 7.77 -9.23
N SER A 58 -0.67 7.55 -8.26
CA SER A 58 -1.09 8.55 -7.29
C SER A 58 -0.60 8.17 -5.89
N ILE A 59 0.10 9.09 -5.23
CA ILE A 59 0.59 8.91 -3.87
C ILE A 59 -0.26 9.77 -2.96
N ILE A 60 -1.08 9.13 -2.11
CA ILE A 60 -2.01 9.82 -1.22
C ILE A 60 -1.30 10.09 0.10
N VAL A 61 -0.79 11.30 0.28
CA VAL A 61 -0.01 11.70 1.45
C VAL A 61 -0.90 12.28 2.56
N ARG A 62 -0.43 12.20 3.80
CA ARG A 62 -1.15 12.67 4.99
C ARG A 62 -0.43 13.78 5.74
N LYS A 63 0.80 13.52 6.19
CA LYS A 63 1.63 14.45 6.98
C LYS A 63 3.10 14.18 6.68
N ASN A 64 3.99 15.09 7.04
CA ASN A 64 5.46 14.96 6.95
C ASN A 64 5.97 14.55 5.56
N TYR A 65 5.28 14.96 4.50
CA TYR A 65 5.56 14.50 3.13
C TYR A 65 6.55 15.37 2.34
N HIS A 66 7.08 16.44 2.93
CA HIS A 66 7.99 17.37 2.25
C HIS A 66 9.22 16.63 1.70
N SER A 67 9.89 15.83 2.54
CA SER A 67 11.04 15.01 2.12
C SER A 67 10.70 13.99 1.03
N LEU A 68 9.46 13.49 0.97
CA LEU A 68 9.00 12.64 -0.12
C LEU A 68 8.88 13.42 -1.43
N MET A 69 8.27 14.61 -1.38
CA MET A 69 8.15 15.48 -2.56
C MET A 69 9.51 15.85 -3.14
N ASP A 70 10.47 16.23 -2.29
CA ASP A 70 11.83 16.55 -2.72
C ASP A 70 12.51 15.38 -3.42
N HIS A 71 12.31 14.15 -2.91
CA HIS A 71 12.89 12.95 -3.48
C HIS A 71 12.26 12.58 -4.83
N LEU A 72 10.94 12.61 -4.90
CA LEU A 72 10.21 12.21 -6.09
C LEU A 72 10.28 13.26 -7.21
N GLY A 73 10.40 14.53 -6.85
CA GLY A 73 10.41 15.63 -7.81
C GLY A 73 9.22 15.55 -8.77
N SER A 74 9.50 15.57 -10.07
CA SER A 74 8.50 15.41 -11.13
C SER A 74 8.23 13.95 -11.52
N GLY A 75 8.86 12.97 -10.88
CA GLY A 75 8.77 11.56 -11.27
C GLY A 75 9.62 11.20 -12.50
N ARG A 76 10.54 12.07 -12.91
CA ARG A 76 11.38 11.88 -14.11
C ARG A 76 12.23 10.62 -14.04
N GLU A 77 12.74 10.27 -12.87
CA GLU A 77 13.59 9.09 -12.66
C GLU A 77 12.85 7.77 -12.97
N TRP A 78 11.52 7.79 -12.93
CA TRP A 78 10.62 6.65 -13.27
C TRP A 78 9.88 6.83 -14.58
N ASP A 79 10.26 7.81 -15.42
CA ASP A 79 9.51 8.16 -16.65
C ASP A 79 8.03 8.48 -16.39
N LEU A 80 7.73 9.07 -15.24
CA LEU A 80 6.40 9.50 -14.84
C LEU A 80 6.15 11.00 -14.97
N ALA A 81 7.09 11.76 -15.55
CA ALA A 81 6.93 13.18 -15.86
C ALA A 81 6.11 13.36 -17.15
N ARG A 82 4.82 13.06 -17.12
CA ARG A 82 3.93 13.01 -18.29
C ARG A 82 2.81 14.05 -18.20
N LYS A 83 2.31 14.54 -19.37
CA LYS A 83 1.17 15.47 -19.40
C LYS A 83 -0.16 14.82 -19.02
N LYS A 84 -0.31 13.52 -19.24
CA LYS A 84 -1.48 12.71 -18.88
C LYS A 84 -1.02 11.46 -18.16
N GLY A 85 -1.63 11.15 -17.03
CA GLY A 85 -1.13 10.15 -16.13
C GLY A 85 0.14 10.63 -15.41
N GLY A 86 1.12 9.74 -15.21
CA GLY A 86 2.36 10.07 -14.54
C GLY A 86 2.25 10.04 -13.02
N LEU A 87 3.13 10.76 -12.34
CA LEU A 87 3.15 10.82 -10.89
C LEU A 87 2.30 11.97 -10.37
N ASN A 88 1.34 11.63 -9.52
CA ASN A 88 0.49 12.60 -8.83
C ASN A 88 0.67 12.46 -7.32
N ILE A 89 1.05 13.54 -6.64
CA ILE A 89 1.06 13.58 -5.19
C ILE A 89 -0.23 14.27 -4.77
N VAL A 90 -1.06 13.54 -4.03
CA VAL A 90 -2.38 13.99 -3.60
C VAL A 90 -2.37 14.29 -2.10
N PRO A 91 -2.28 15.56 -1.71
CA PRO A 91 -2.31 15.97 -0.31
C PRO A 91 -3.74 15.86 0.26
N PRO A 92 -3.88 15.90 1.61
CA PRO A 92 -5.16 15.75 2.29
C PRO A 92 -6.01 17.02 2.16
N TYR A 93 -6.53 17.32 0.97
CA TYR A 93 -7.47 18.41 0.78
C TYR A 93 -8.91 17.91 0.94
N SER A 94 -9.58 18.39 1.98
CA SER A 94 -11.04 18.37 2.03
C SER A 94 -11.52 19.80 1.83
N GLU A 95 -12.39 20.02 0.89
CA GLU A 95 -12.98 21.35 0.62
C GLU A 95 -13.74 21.93 1.82
N LYS A 96 -14.07 21.12 2.82
CA LYS A 96 -14.92 21.52 3.95
C LYS A 96 -14.29 21.43 5.35
N LYS A 97 -13.23 20.64 5.54
CA LYS A 97 -12.49 20.56 6.82
C LYS A 97 -11.07 20.05 6.56
N ILE A 98 -10.07 20.67 7.16
CA ILE A 98 -8.70 20.11 7.26
C ILE A 98 -8.76 18.95 8.25
N GLN A 99 -9.29 17.82 7.83
CA GLN A 99 -9.26 16.59 8.62
C GLN A 99 -8.22 15.64 8.01
N VAL A 100 -7.23 15.35 8.83
CA VAL A 100 -6.27 14.29 8.50
C VAL A 100 -7.00 12.96 8.64
N TYR A 101 -7.18 12.25 7.53
CA TYR A 101 -7.84 10.95 7.53
C TYR A 101 -7.09 9.92 8.38
N SER A 102 -7.84 9.03 9.02
CA SER A 102 -7.30 8.00 9.92
C SER A 102 -7.02 6.67 9.23
N GLY A 103 -7.63 6.42 8.07
CA GLY A 103 -7.52 5.15 7.36
C GLY A 103 -7.54 5.28 5.83
N ARG A 104 -7.22 4.18 5.15
CA ARG A 104 -7.17 4.13 3.66
C ARG A 104 -8.52 4.40 3.01
N VAL A 105 -9.61 3.91 3.57
CA VAL A 105 -10.96 4.10 3.03
C VAL A 105 -11.34 5.58 3.08
N GLU A 106 -11.05 6.25 4.19
CA GLU A 106 -11.30 7.68 4.34
C GLU A 106 -10.39 8.50 3.39
N ALA A 107 -9.13 8.08 3.24
CA ALA A 107 -8.21 8.68 2.27
C ALA A 107 -8.73 8.58 0.83
N LEU A 108 -9.24 7.42 0.43
CA LEU A 108 -9.86 7.20 -0.89
C LEU A 108 -11.14 8.02 -1.06
N ALA A 109 -11.98 8.09 -0.02
CA ALA A 109 -13.20 8.89 -0.05
C ALA A 109 -12.90 10.38 -0.27
N ASN A 110 -11.83 10.90 0.33
CA ASN A 110 -11.42 12.30 0.17
C ASN A 110 -10.87 12.63 -1.23
N VAL A 111 -10.40 11.65 -1.96
CA VAL A 111 -9.88 11.80 -3.33
C VAL A 111 -10.81 11.20 -4.39
N LEU A 112 -12.04 10.86 -4.00
CA LEU A 112 -12.99 10.16 -4.88
C LEU A 112 -13.27 10.92 -6.18
N ASP A 113 -13.40 12.25 -6.12
CA ASP A 113 -13.65 13.06 -7.30
C ASP A 113 -12.46 13.05 -8.25
N PHE A 114 -11.24 13.08 -7.74
CA PHE A 114 -10.04 12.86 -8.54
C PHE A 114 -10.04 11.47 -9.18
N LEU A 115 -10.39 10.43 -8.44
CA LEU A 115 -10.43 9.05 -8.94
C LEU A 115 -11.47 8.84 -10.04
N LYS A 116 -12.63 9.49 -9.97
CA LYS A 116 -13.68 9.42 -11.01
C LYS A 116 -13.24 9.93 -12.37
N TRP A 117 -12.24 10.80 -12.44
CA TRP A 117 -11.70 11.31 -13.68
C TRP A 117 -10.63 10.42 -14.31
N GLN A 118 -10.20 9.39 -13.61
CA GLN A 118 -9.24 8.43 -14.14
C GLN A 118 -9.92 7.51 -15.17
N LYS A 119 -9.14 7.01 -16.11
CA LYS A 119 -9.67 6.22 -17.24
C LYS A 119 -9.38 4.74 -17.11
N GLU A 120 -8.46 4.40 -16.22
CA GLU A 120 -8.01 3.05 -15.99
C GLU A 120 -9.13 2.21 -15.37
N LYS A 121 -9.27 0.97 -15.86
CA LYS A 121 -10.30 0.03 -15.40
C LYS A 121 -9.99 -0.59 -14.04
N TYR A 122 -8.72 -0.72 -13.74
CA TYR A 122 -8.23 -1.41 -12.55
C TYR A 122 -7.49 -0.44 -11.64
N VAL A 123 -7.47 -0.76 -10.35
CA VAL A 123 -6.70 -0.03 -9.36
C VAL A 123 -5.78 -0.99 -8.63
N VAL A 124 -4.49 -0.67 -8.60
CA VAL A 124 -3.48 -1.39 -7.83
C VAL A 124 -3.10 -0.54 -6.62
N MET A 125 -3.37 -1.05 -5.43
CA MET A 125 -3.07 -0.36 -4.17
C MET A 125 -1.89 -1.00 -3.46
N ALA A 126 -0.95 -0.20 -2.98
CA ALA A 126 0.20 -0.68 -2.23
C ALA A 126 0.62 0.29 -1.13
N ASP A 127 1.29 -0.27 -0.12
CA ASP A 127 1.99 0.48 0.93
C ASP A 127 3.49 0.55 0.63
N THR A 128 4.23 1.32 1.41
CA THR A 128 5.68 1.54 1.22
C THR A 128 6.55 0.91 2.30
N ASN A 129 6.01 -0.03 3.07
CA ASN A 129 6.71 -0.69 4.16
C ASN A 129 7.48 -1.95 3.74
N ILE A 130 7.51 -2.26 2.44
CA ILE A 130 8.14 -3.47 1.89
C ILE A 130 9.14 -3.05 0.82
N ALA A 131 10.38 -3.53 0.96
CA ALA A 131 11.43 -3.41 -0.05
C ALA A 131 11.51 -4.72 -0.84
N CYS A 132 10.74 -4.84 -1.91
CA CYS A 132 10.75 -6.00 -2.78
C CYS A 132 10.55 -5.61 -4.25
N ASN A 133 10.94 -6.50 -5.15
CA ASN A 133 10.55 -6.43 -6.55
C ASN A 133 9.28 -7.26 -6.73
N PHE A 134 8.14 -6.57 -6.88
CA PHE A 134 6.83 -7.22 -6.96
C PHE A 134 6.30 -7.20 -8.39
N ASP A 135 5.82 -8.35 -8.89
CA ASP A 135 5.21 -8.47 -10.20
C ASP A 135 3.72 -8.13 -10.17
N PHE A 136 3.42 -6.84 -10.29
CA PHE A 136 2.03 -6.35 -10.39
C PHE A 136 1.33 -6.79 -11.69
N LYS A 137 2.09 -7.09 -12.75
CA LYS A 137 1.51 -7.54 -14.02
C LYS A 137 0.92 -8.93 -13.87
N GLU A 138 1.65 -9.84 -13.23
CA GLU A 138 1.14 -11.19 -12.95
C GLU A 138 -0.09 -11.14 -12.04
N MET A 139 -0.05 -10.34 -10.96
CA MET A 139 -1.19 -10.14 -10.08
C MET A 139 -2.42 -9.60 -10.82
N LEU A 140 -2.23 -8.62 -11.72
CA LEU A 140 -3.31 -8.04 -12.52
C LEU A 140 -3.91 -9.06 -13.49
N ASN A 141 -3.07 -9.87 -14.15
CA ASN A 141 -3.53 -10.95 -15.03
C ASN A 141 -4.41 -11.96 -14.26
N GLN A 142 -3.95 -12.41 -13.09
CA GLN A 142 -4.72 -13.31 -12.23
C GLN A 142 -6.04 -12.68 -11.76
N HIS A 143 -6.04 -11.39 -11.46
CA HIS A 143 -7.26 -10.65 -11.11
C HIS A 143 -8.28 -10.67 -12.26
N ILE A 144 -7.83 -10.36 -13.47
CA ILE A 144 -8.69 -10.33 -14.67
C ILE A 144 -9.23 -11.73 -14.98
N GLU A 145 -8.39 -12.75 -14.94
CA GLU A 145 -8.77 -14.14 -15.23
C GLU A 145 -9.75 -14.70 -14.19
N SER A 146 -9.57 -14.34 -12.93
CA SER A 146 -10.45 -14.82 -11.85
C SER A 146 -11.82 -14.15 -11.84
N GLY A 147 -11.94 -12.96 -12.46
CA GLY A 147 -13.16 -12.14 -12.39
C GLY A 147 -13.52 -11.69 -10.97
N ALA A 148 -12.58 -11.68 -10.05
CA ALA A 148 -12.79 -11.28 -8.67
C ALA A 148 -12.93 -9.75 -8.56
N ASP A 149 -13.73 -9.26 -7.62
CA ASP A 149 -13.85 -7.82 -7.34
C ASP A 149 -12.57 -7.26 -6.67
N VAL A 150 -11.92 -8.07 -5.82
CA VAL A 150 -10.70 -7.72 -5.11
C VAL A 150 -9.74 -8.90 -5.08
N THR A 151 -8.48 -8.65 -5.40
CA THR A 151 -7.39 -9.62 -5.30
C THR A 151 -6.34 -9.11 -4.31
N ALA A 152 -5.94 -9.94 -3.37
CA ALA A 152 -4.95 -9.59 -2.36
C ALA A 152 -3.69 -10.47 -2.51
N ALA A 153 -2.52 -9.83 -2.55
CA ALA A 153 -1.26 -10.53 -2.39
C ALA A 153 -1.05 -10.89 -0.91
N TYR A 154 -0.66 -12.12 -0.63
CA TYR A 154 -0.40 -12.59 0.73
C TYR A 154 0.81 -13.53 0.75
N THR A 155 1.37 -13.74 1.94
CA THR A 155 2.44 -14.71 2.16
C THR A 155 1.98 -15.84 3.07
N LYS A 156 2.40 -17.07 2.75
CA LYS A 156 2.23 -18.25 3.62
C LYS A 156 3.52 -18.47 4.41
N GLN A 157 3.72 -17.69 5.42
CA GLN A 157 4.89 -17.83 6.29
C GLN A 157 4.44 -17.89 7.75
N PRO A 158 5.10 -18.70 8.60
CA PRO A 158 4.87 -18.63 10.03
C PRO A 158 5.24 -17.23 10.52
N ILE A 159 4.46 -16.71 11.47
CA ILE A 159 4.76 -15.43 12.10
C ILE A 159 6.12 -15.53 12.77
N PRO A 160 7.12 -14.68 12.44
CA PRO A 160 8.43 -14.71 13.08
C PRO A 160 8.32 -14.56 14.61
N GLU A 161 9.13 -15.29 15.37
CA GLU A 161 9.06 -15.27 16.85
C GLU A 161 9.23 -13.87 17.43
N GLY A 162 10.12 -13.04 16.87
CA GLY A 162 10.30 -11.66 17.29
C GLY A 162 9.05 -10.78 17.08
N VAL A 163 8.23 -11.10 16.08
CA VAL A 163 6.95 -10.44 15.84
C VAL A 163 5.88 -10.97 16.78
N ARG A 164 5.95 -12.24 17.20
CA ARG A 164 5.02 -12.85 18.16
C ARG A 164 5.05 -12.14 19.51
N SER A 165 6.23 -11.82 20.03
CA SER A 165 6.38 -11.06 21.27
C SER A 165 5.96 -9.59 21.15
N SER A 166 6.10 -9.00 19.96
CA SER A 166 5.62 -7.66 19.64
C SER A 166 4.10 -7.63 19.43
N TYR A 167 3.49 -8.72 19.01
CA TYR A 167 2.03 -8.84 18.81
C TYR A 167 1.23 -8.54 20.07
N GLU A 168 1.76 -8.91 21.24
CA GLU A 168 1.11 -8.67 22.51
C GLU A 168 1.24 -7.23 23.00
N LYS A 169 2.29 -6.51 22.56
CA LYS A 169 2.66 -5.19 23.09
C LYS A 169 2.38 -4.03 22.14
N THR A 170 2.14 -4.27 20.85
CA THR A 170 2.05 -3.21 19.86
C THR A 170 0.69 -3.20 19.14
N ASN A 171 0.25 -1.98 18.79
CA ASN A 171 -1.00 -1.73 18.04
C ASN A 171 -0.88 -2.03 16.54
N TYR A 172 -0.13 -3.04 16.13
CA TYR A 172 0.03 -3.39 14.74
C TYR A 172 -1.27 -3.91 14.13
N LEU A 173 -1.66 -3.32 13.01
CA LEU A 173 -2.71 -3.86 12.15
C LEU A 173 -2.11 -4.99 11.31
N HIS A 174 -2.40 -6.23 11.69
CA HIS A 174 -2.12 -7.38 10.86
C HIS A 174 -3.41 -7.94 10.32
N TYR A 175 -3.42 -8.23 9.03
CA TYR A 175 -4.51 -8.93 8.38
C TYR A 175 -4.10 -10.39 8.23
N THR A 176 -4.93 -11.28 8.74
CA THR A 176 -4.77 -12.72 8.57
C THR A 176 -5.97 -13.24 7.80
N PHE A 177 -5.74 -14.12 6.86
CA PHE A 177 -6.79 -14.65 5.98
C PHE A 177 -6.99 -16.14 6.23
N SER A 178 -8.25 -16.56 6.38
CA SER A 178 -8.63 -17.95 6.22
C SER A 178 -9.00 -18.18 4.77
N MET A 179 -8.46 -19.23 4.15
CA MET A 179 -8.62 -19.50 2.74
C MET A 179 -9.52 -20.69 2.50
N ALA A 180 -10.41 -20.58 1.51
CA ALA A 180 -11.16 -21.70 0.94
C ALA A 180 -10.70 -21.89 -0.51
N GLY A 181 -9.71 -22.76 -0.73
CA GLY A 181 -8.98 -22.84 -1.99
C GLY A 181 -8.19 -21.55 -2.25
N GLN A 182 -8.49 -20.89 -3.36
CA GLN A 182 -7.88 -19.60 -3.73
C GLN A 182 -8.69 -18.39 -3.26
N LYS A 183 -9.84 -18.60 -2.63
CA LYS A 183 -10.70 -17.49 -2.17
C LYS A 183 -10.51 -17.22 -0.68
N ILE A 184 -10.46 -15.95 -0.31
CA ILE A 184 -10.50 -15.53 1.08
C ILE A 184 -11.88 -15.80 1.63
N SER A 185 -11.99 -16.67 2.65
CA SER A 185 -13.25 -17.00 3.33
C SER A 185 -13.51 -16.12 4.53
N LYS A 186 -12.44 -15.75 5.26
CA LYS A 186 -12.52 -14.85 6.42
C LYS A 186 -11.31 -13.94 6.48
N ILE A 187 -11.52 -12.74 6.98
CA ILE A 187 -10.45 -11.75 7.26
C ILE A 187 -10.45 -11.50 8.75
N PHE A 188 -9.29 -11.72 9.37
CA PHE A 188 -9.07 -11.41 10.78
C PHE A 188 -8.23 -10.13 10.86
N VAL A 189 -8.74 -9.14 11.58
CA VAL A 189 -8.06 -7.88 11.84
C VAL A 189 -7.82 -7.79 13.33
N LYS A 190 -6.58 -7.58 13.77
CA LYS A 190 -6.30 -7.30 15.18
C LYS A 190 -6.88 -5.92 15.53
N LEU A 191 -7.98 -5.92 16.23
CA LEU A 191 -8.55 -4.72 16.85
C LEU A 191 -7.94 -4.51 18.23
N ARG A 192 -7.76 -3.25 18.64
CA ARG A 192 -7.39 -2.88 20.02
C ARG A 192 -8.39 -3.54 21.00
N GLY A 193 -7.90 -4.40 21.88
CA GLY A 193 -8.69 -4.96 22.98
C GLY A 193 -8.90 -6.48 22.95
N THR A 194 -9.39 -7.03 24.02
CA THR A 194 -9.51 -8.41 24.49
C THR A 194 -10.01 -9.52 23.54
N ARG A 195 -10.38 -9.20 22.31
CA ARG A 195 -10.85 -10.19 21.31
C ARG A 195 -9.74 -10.79 20.42
N SER A 196 -8.51 -10.28 20.52
CA SER A 196 -7.42 -10.68 19.59
C SER A 196 -6.92 -12.12 19.85
N GLN A 197 -6.90 -12.56 21.10
CA GLN A 197 -6.40 -13.90 21.44
C GLN A 197 -7.28 -14.99 20.82
N LYS A 198 -8.61 -14.83 20.85
CA LYS A 198 -9.54 -15.78 20.25
C LYS A 198 -9.39 -15.94 18.74
N CYS A 199 -9.09 -14.87 18.01
CA CYS A 199 -8.84 -14.92 16.56
C CYS A 199 -7.52 -15.61 16.23
N ILE A 200 -6.48 -15.40 17.04
CA ILE A 200 -5.18 -16.06 16.85
C ILE A 200 -5.30 -17.55 17.18
N ASP A 201 -6.01 -17.91 18.24
CA ASP A 201 -6.25 -19.30 18.64
C ASP A 201 -7.15 -20.05 17.64
N GLU A 202 -8.08 -19.38 17.00
CA GLU A 202 -8.90 -19.92 15.90
C GLU A 202 -8.04 -20.15 14.65
N TYR A 203 -7.18 -19.18 14.29
CA TYR A 203 -6.25 -19.31 13.16
C TYR A 203 -5.25 -20.45 13.37
N LEU A 204 -4.69 -20.59 14.57
CA LEU A 204 -3.75 -21.67 14.90
C LEU A 204 -4.42 -23.06 14.96
N ARG A 205 -5.75 -23.13 15.18
CA ARG A 205 -6.51 -24.38 15.13
C ARG A 205 -6.91 -24.80 13.72
N ASP A 206 -7.25 -23.83 12.87
CA ASP A 206 -7.80 -24.07 11.53
C ASP A 206 -6.74 -24.09 10.43
N GLY A 207 -5.53 -23.69 10.71
CA GLY A 207 -4.44 -23.47 9.73
C GLY A 207 -3.13 -24.23 9.99
N ALA A 208 -3.11 -25.21 10.89
CA ALA A 208 -1.96 -26.09 11.17
C ALA A 208 -2.14 -27.45 10.52
#